data_2ba64998aa0cf27052eb83da0699b032
#
_entry.id   2ba64998aa0cf27052eb83da0699b032
#
_cell.length_a   1.000
_cell.length_b   1.000
_cell.length_c   1.000
_cell.angle_alpha   90.00
_cell.angle_beta   90.00
_cell.angle_gamma   90.00
#
_symmetry.space_group_name_H-M   'P 1'
#
loop_
_entity.id
_entity.type
_entity.pdbx_description
1 polymer ?
#
loop_
_entity_poly.entity_id
_entity_poly.type
_entity_poly.pdbx_seq_one_letter_code
_entity_poly.pdbx_strand_id
1 'polypeptide(L)'
;MALDIGICVPSHVGDIDYIVRAEELGYSHAWLADSQMIWSDCYAALALAADRTSTIKLGTGVAITGTRPASVNAAGIATINAIAPGRTFFGIGAGNTAMRIMGLPPQRIKDFETYLKELRPLLRGEEAFMSVNGAEIPIRHVMPDKGFVNFEDRIPVYVSGFGPKSLSLAGRYGDGAVLALPGSAAMMTNIWSMLEKNAPADFHRDEFYTTALTAMIVKEKGEHVDSQRIKEECGAMAMASLHYAYDQWRNFGHQPPNAVSSVWEDYTKMLAEFPEDRRHQRIHLGHNCWVIPEEQQFLTKDLLQATCLIGTQEELIEKLRSLNESGLNQVMNLPSFSPRFDVLETIAEKIIPFV
;
A
#
# COMPACT_ATOMS: atom_id res chain seq x y z
N MET A 1 -14.53 -16.96 -1.81
CA MET A 1 -14.79 -16.03 -0.67
C MET A 1 -15.23 -14.69 -1.26
N ALA A 2 -16.03 -13.89 -0.56
CA ALA A 2 -16.34 -12.53 -0.97
C ALA A 2 -15.05 -11.70 -1.07
N LEU A 3 -15.03 -10.70 -1.94
CA LEU A 3 -13.89 -9.79 -2.06
C LEU A 3 -13.95 -8.77 -0.91
N ASP A 4 -12.88 -8.65 -0.17
CA ASP A 4 -12.75 -7.61 0.85
C ASP A 4 -12.54 -6.23 0.20
N ILE A 5 -13.21 -5.22 0.73
CA ILE A 5 -12.91 -3.82 0.42
C ILE A 5 -12.28 -3.17 1.65
N GLY A 6 -11.07 -2.67 1.48
CA GLY A 6 -10.33 -1.95 2.51
C GLY A 6 -10.06 -0.49 2.12
N ILE A 7 -9.54 0.28 3.05
CA ILE A 7 -9.04 1.64 2.81
C ILE A 7 -7.53 1.70 3.01
N CYS A 8 -6.85 2.47 2.17
CA CYS A 8 -5.49 2.95 2.44
C CYS A 8 -5.58 4.42 2.87
N VAL A 9 -4.89 4.77 3.93
CA VAL A 9 -5.04 6.08 4.58
C VAL A 9 -3.69 6.77 4.68
N PRO A 10 -3.54 7.99 4.19
CA PRO A 10 -2.45 8.86 4.60
C PRO A 10 -2.47 9.00 6.12
N SER A 11 -1.42 8.58 6.82
CA SER A 11 -1.40 8.60 8.28
C SER A 11 -1.59 10.02 8.81
N HIS A 12 -2.69 10.25 9.51
CA HIS A 12 -3.05 11.57 10.05
C HIS A 12 -3.69 11.44 11.42
N VAL A 13 -2.98 11.86 12.48
CA VAL A 13 -3.44 11.71 13.88
C VAL A 13 -4.73 12.50 14.18
N GLY A 14 -5.04 13.52 13.41
CA GLY A 14 -6.27 14.33 13.52
C GLY A 14 -7.43 13.84 12.63
N ASP A 15 -7.30 12.72 11.90
CA ASP A 15 -8.30 12.24 10.93
C ASP A 15 -8.70 10.76 11.16
N ILE A 16 -8.69 10.33 12.41
CA ILE A 16 -9.07 8.95 12.77
C ILE A 16 -10.57 8.71 12.52
N ASP A 17 -11.39 9.75 12.50
CA ASP A 17 -12.82 9.65 12.20
C ASP A 17 -13.10 9.03 10.83
N TYR A 18 -12.19 9.17 9.86
CA TYR A 18 -12.30 8.49 8.57
C TYR A 18 -12.23 6.96 8.70
N ILE A 19 -11.36 6.45 9.59
CA ILE A 19 -11.22 5.01 9.84
C ILE A 19 -12.42 4.49 10.63
N VAL A 20 -12.88 5.25 11.64
CA VAL A 20 -14.09 4.92 12.39
C VAL A 20 -15.30 4.84 11.47
N ARG A 21 -15.44 5.82 10.57
CA ARG A 21 -16.52 5.81 9.59
C ARG A 21 -16.44 4.64 8.61
N ALA A 22 -15.24 4.27 8.18
CA ALA A 22 -15.04 3.09 7.35
C ALA A 22 -15.48 1.80 8.05
N GLU A 23 -15.17 1.64 9.35
CA GLU A 23 -15.66 0.51 10.15
C GLU A 23 -17.20 0.45 10.18
N GLU A 24 -17.86 1.58 10.47
CA GLU A 24 -19.32 1.69 10.49
C GLU A 24 -19.97 1.30 9.16
N LEU A 25 -19.28 1.57 8.05
CA LEU A 25 -19.73 1.29 6.70
C LEU A 25 -19.38 -0.12 6.21
N GLY A 26 -18.71 -0.95 7.04
CA GLY A 26 -18.41 -2.34 6.71
C GLY A 26 -17.13 -2.57 5.91
N TYR A 27 -16.21 -1.62 5.86
CA TYR A 27 -14.88 -1.86 5.32
C TYR A 27 -14.10 -2.85 6.18
N SER A 28 -13.37 -3.75 5.54
CA SER A 28 -12.70 -4.87 6.21
C SER A 28 -11.37 -4.50 6.86
N HIS A 29 -10.59 -3.60 6.22
CA HIS A 29 -9.21 -3.28 6.62
C HIS A 29 -8.93 -1.79 6.46
N ALA A 30 -8.14 -1.23 7.37
CA ALA A 30 -7.51 0.09 7.22
C ALA A 30 -5.98 -0.07 7.21
N TRP A 31 -5.38 0.37 6.11
CA TRP A 31 -3.95 0.34 5.83
C TRP A 31 -3.37 1.74 6.01
N LEU A 32 -2.57 1.96 7.06
CA LEU A 32 -1.99 3.27 7.35
C LEU A 32 -0.61 3.40 6.71
N ALA A 33 -0.47 4.37 5.83
CA ALA A 33 0.75 4.58 5.06
C ALA A 33 1.89 5.13 5.92
N ASP A 34 3.12 4.63 5.72
CA ASP A 34 4.32 5.01 6.48
C ASP A 34 5.32 5.77 5.58
N SER A 35 5.15 7.09 5.51
CA SER A 35 6.05 8.00 4.79
C SER A 35 6.36 9.21 5.68
N GLN A 36 7.39 9.07 6.49
CA GLN A 36 7.75 9.95 7.62
C GLN A 36 7.99 11.43 7.28
N MET A 37 8.28 11.77 6.02
CA MET A 37 8.51 13.15 5.59
C MET A 37 7.30 13.77 4.88
N ILE A 38 6.17 13.06 4.85
CA ILE A 38 4.93 13.49 4.18
C ILE A 38 3.77 13.52 5.18
N TRP A 39 3.62 12.46 6.00
CA TRP A 39 2.47 12.24 6.88
C TRP A 39 2.86 12.13 8.35
N SER A 40 1.88 12.00 9.24
CA SER A 40 2.10 11.67 10.65
C SER A 40 2.79 10.32 10.81
N ASP A 41 3.40 10.06 11.97
CA ASP A 41 3.92 8.73 12.31
C ASP A 41 2.78 7.70 12.26
N CYS A 42 2.99 6.63 11.49
CA CYS A 42 1.92 5.67 11.24
C CYS A 42 1.55 4.84 12.47
N TYR A 43 2.49 4.57 13.38
CA TYR A 43 2.18 3.82 14.62
C TYR A 43 1.41 4.66 15.62
N ALA A 44 1.66 5.98 15.67
CA ALA A 44 0.84 6.89 16.46
C ALA A 44 -0.61 6.94 15.95
N ALA A 45 -0.79 7.03 14.63
CA ALA A 45 -2.12 7.00 14.02
C ALA A 45 -2.80 5.63 14.18
N LEU A 46 -2.05 4.52 14.05
CA LEU A 46 -2.55 3.15 14.30
C LEU A 46 -3.01 2.96 15.74
N ALA A 47 -2.27 3.47 16.72
CA ALA A 47 -2.67 3.37 18.13
C ALA A 47 -4.00 4.07 18.38
N LEU A 48 -4.18 5.28 17.85
CA LEU A 48 -5.46 6.02 17.96
C LEU A 48 -6.60 5.30 17.22
N ALA A 49 -6.35 4.71 16.05
CA ALA A 49 -7.34 3.93 15.33
C ALA A 49 -7.70 2.63 16.09
N ALA A 50 -6.71 1.94 16.66
CA ALA A 50 -6.92 0.73 17.43
C ALA A 50 -7.79 0.95 18.68
N ASP A 51 -7.60 2.09 19.36
CA ASP A 51 -8.36 2.49 20.54
C ASP A 51 -9.81 2.88 20.18
N ARG A 52 -10.05 3.43 18.99
CA ARG A 52 -11.36 3.98 18.57
C ARG A 52 -12.19 3.04 17.70
N THR A 53 -11.68 1.87 17.35
CA THR A 53 -12.36 0.87 16.52
C THR A 53 -12.42 -0.49 17.21
N SER A 54 -13.31 -1.38 16.76
CA SER A 54 -13.55 -2.68 17.41
C SER A 54 -13.52 -3.89 16.49
N THR A 55 -13.72 -3.71 15.18
CA THR A 55 -13.87 -4.82 14.21
C THR A 55 -12.95 -4.72 13.02
N ILE A 56 -12.72 -3.50 12.48
CA ILE A 56 -11.87 -3.29 11.31
C ILE A 56 -10.44 -3.75 11.61
N LYS A 57 -9.85 -4.48 10.67
CA LYS A 57 -8.43 -4.88 10.78
C LYS A 57 -7.53 -3.69 10.47
N LEU A 58 -6.47 -3.53 11.25
CA LEU A 58 -5.59 -2.38 11.22
C LEU A 58 -4.14 -2.79 10.96
N GLY A 59 -3.44 -2.07 10.09
CA GLY A 59 -2.03 -2.34 9.87
C GLY A 59 -1.31 -1.29 9.05
N THR A 60 -0.03 -1.50 8.87
CA THR A 60 0.79 -0.60 8.08
C THR A 60 0.57 -0.79 6.58
N GLY A 61 0.41 0.28 5.83
CA GLY A 61 0.11 0.24 4.41
C GLY A 61 1.06 1.03 3.50
N VAL A 62 2.37 0.72 3.51
CA VAL A 62 3.13 -0.31 4.21
C VAL A 62 4.28 0.30 5.00
N ALA A 63 4.68 -0.34 6.11
CA ALA A 63 5.92 0.02 6.80
C ALA A 63 7.13 -0.19 5.89
N ILE A 64 8.23 0.48 6.19
CA ILE A 64 9.42 0.47 5.34
C ILE A 64 10.64 -0.04 6.07
N THR A 65 11.41 -0.87 5.37
CA THR A 65 12.62 -1.49 5.92
C THR A 65 13.78 -0.52 6.10
N GLY A 66 13.79 0.58 5.34
CA GLY A 66 14.91 1.53 5.33
C GLY A 66 14.90 2.56 6.46
N THR A 67 13.81 2.69 7.21
CA THR A 67 13.66 3.74 8.24
C THR A 67 13.63 3.20 9.67
N ARG A 68 13.24 1.94 9.85
CA ARG A 68 13.21 1.30 11.16
C ARG A 68 13.82 -0.10 11.09
N PRO A 69 14.71 -0.49 12.02
CA PRO A 69 15.17 -1.87 12.18
C PRO A 69 14.01 -2.86 12.37
N ALA A 70 14.19 -4.11 12.03
CA ALA A 70 13.17 -5.16 12.16
C ALA A 70 12.64 -5.28 13.60
N SER A 71 13.52 -5.17 14.59
CA SER A 71 13.14 -5.18 16.01
C SER A 71 12.23 -4.02 16.41
N VAL A 72 12.45 -2.82 15.85
CA VAL A 72 11.62 -1.64 16.13
C VAL A 72 10.23 -1.78 15.49
N ASN A 73 10.17 -2.25 14.24
CA ASN A 73 8.88 -2.50 13.58
C ASN A 73 8.11 -3.64 14.26
N ALA A 74 8.79 -4.72 14.67
CA ALA A 74 8.15 -5.83 15.40
C ALA A 74 7.55 -5.37 16.74
N ALA A 75 8.33 -4.59 17.52
CA ALA A 75 7.82 -4.01 18.76
C ALA A 75 6.65 -3.05 18.53
N GLY A 76 6.74 -2.19 17.51
CA GLY A 76 5.69 -1.23 17.18
C GLY A 76 4.35 -1.92 16.84
N ILE A 77 4.37 -2.88 15.91
CA ILE A 77 3.13 -3.54 15.51
C ILE A 77 2.57 -4.47 16.60
N ALA A 78 3.44 -5.11 17.39
CA ALA A 78 3.00 -5.92 18.53
C ALA A 78 2.42 -5.07 19.68
N THR A 79 2.84 -3.79 19.80
CA THR A 79 2.19 -2.81 20.68
C THR A 79 0.77 -2.49 20.18
N ILE A 80 0.59 -2.28 18.89
CA ILE A 80 -0.76 -2.09 18.30
C ILE A 80 -1.62 -3.35 18.53
N ASN A 81 -1.02 -4.55 18.38
CA ASN A 81 -1.71 -5.81 18.63
C ASN A 81 -2.12 -6.01 20.11
N ALA A 82 -1.45 -5.36 21.06
CA ALA A 82 -1.88 -5.32 22.46
C ALA A 82 -3.12 -4.43 22.68
N ILE A 83 -3.32 -3.39 21.85
CA ILE A 83 -4.52 -2.53 21.88
C ILE A 83 -5.67 -3.18 21.12
N ALA A 84 -5.38 -3.81 19.97
CA ALA A 84 -6.36 -4.42 19.05
C ALA A 84 -6.04 -5.91 18.79
N PRO A 85 -6.20 -6.80 19.81
CA PRO A 85 -5.84 -8.21 19.70
C PRO A 85 -6.55 -8.91 18.55
N GLY A 86 -5.80 -9.65 17.71
CA GLY A 86 -6.33 -10.43 16.59
C GLY A 86 -6.84 -9.61 15.39
N ARG A 87 -6.81 -8.27 15.46
CA ARG A 87 -7.20 -7.36 14.38
C ARG A 87 -6.02 -6.70 13.68
N THR A 88 -4.79 -7.03 14.08
CA THR A 88 -3.59 -6.36 13.59
C THR A 88 -2.90 -7.18 12.51
N PHE A 89 -2.44 -6.52 11.46
CA PHE A 89 -1.57 -7.08 10.41
C PHE A 89 -0.37 -6.17 10.15
N PHE A 90 0.64 -6.70 9.49
CA PHE A 90 1.86 -5.97 9.17
C PHE A 90 2.16 -5.95 7.68
N GLY A 91 1.87 -4.84 7.02
CA GLY A 91 2.30 -4.59 5.65
C GLY A 91 3.72 -4.03 5.63
N ILE A 92 4.60 -4.57 4.78
CA ILE A 92 6.02 -4.19 4.71
C ILE A 92 6.53 -4.09 3.29
N GLY A 93 7.34 -3.08 2.99
CA GLY A 93 7.93 -2.87 1.67
C GLY A 93 9.32 -2.27 1.69
N ALA A 94 9.96 -2.21 0.52
CA ALA A 94 11.30 -1.66 0.34
C ALA A 94 11.37 -0.12 0.43
N GLY A 95 10.23 0.57 0.49
CA GLY A 95 10.17 2.01 0.73
C GLY A 95 10.45 2.88 -0.49
N ASN A 96 9.72 2.73 -1.57
CA ASN A 96 9.91 3.59 -2.75
C ASN A 96 9.75 5.08 -2.40
N THR A 97 8.55 5.53 -2.06
CA THR A 97 8.27 6.95 -1.77
C THR A 97 9.03 7.46 -0.56
N ALA A 98 8.92 6.75 0.56
CA ALA A 98 9.48 7.20 1.83
C ALA A 98 11.01 7.31 1.85
N MET A 99 11.73 6.49 1.08
CA MET A 99 13.17 6.61 0.90
C MET A 99 13.51 7.73 -0.09
N ARG A 100 12.77 7.81 -1.20
CA ARG A 100 13.05 8.78 -2.28
C ARG A 100 12.81 10.22 -1.84
N ILE A 101 11.79 10.51 -1.02
CA ILE A 101 11.56 11.85 -0.48
C ILE A 101 12.73 12.36 0.36
N MET A 102 13.55 11.45 0.89
CA MET A 102 14.81 11.78 1.58
C MET A 102 16.02 11.82 0.64
N GLY A 103 15.82 11.63 -0.68
CA GLY A 103 16.90 11.55 -1.66
C GLY A 103 17.66 10.22 -1.62
N LEU A 104 17.12 9.19 -0.97
CA LEU A 104 17.72 7.88 -0.82
C LEU A 104 17.09 6.85 -1.77
N PRO A 105 17.84 5.83 -2.23
CA PRO A 105 17.27 4.73 -2.98
C PRO A 105 16.41 3.82 -2.08
N PRO A 106 15.40 3.13 -2.64
CA PRO A 106 14.72 2.04 -1.94
C PRO A 106 15.71 0.95 -1.51
N GLN A 107 15.35 0.15 -0.52
CA GLN A 107 16.15 -0.99 -0.09
C GLN A 107 16.39 -1.99 -1.23
N ARG A 108 17.62 -2.50 -1.32
CA ARG A 108 17.94 -3.56 -2.27
C ARG A 108 17.22 -4.86 -1.90
N ILE A 109 16.88 -5.67 -2.88
CA ILE A 109 16.16 -6.94 -2.68
C ILE A 109 16.87 -7.86 -1.67
N LYS A 110 18.22 -7.92 -1.69
CA LYS A 110 18.99 -8.72 -0.73
C LYS A 110 18.83 -8.22 0.71
N ASP A 111 18.86 -6.90 0.89
CA ASP A 111 18.72 -6.28 2.22
C ASP A 111 17.29 -6.44 2.72
N PHE A 112 16.30 -6.33 1.82
CA PHE A 112 14.89 -6.61 2.13
C PHE A 112 14.67 -8.07 2.55
N GLU A 113 15.30 -9.02 1.84
CA GLU A 113 15.25 -10.45 2.23
C GLU A 113 15.86 -10.69 3.63
N THR A 114 17.02 -10.08 3.92
CA THR A 114 17.65 -10.18 5.25
C THR A 114 16.71 -9.63 6.32
N TYR A 115 16.10 -8.48 6.07
CA TYR A 115 15.13 -7.87 6.98
C TYR A 115 13.92 -8.79 7.27
N LEU A 116 13.36 -9.44 6.25
CA LEU A 116 12.23 -10.36 6.43
C LEU A 116 12.63 -11.61 7.25
N LYS A 117 13.86 -12.10 7.10
CA LYS A 117 14.39 -13.19 7.92
C LYS A 117 14.53 -12.84 9.40
N GLU A 118 14.93 -11.60 9.68
CA GLU A 118 15.00 -11.08 11.06
C GLU A 118 13.61 -10.81 11.64
N LEU A 119 12.70 -10.26 10.85
CA LEU A 119 11.37 -9.83 11.27
C LEU A 119 10.45 -11.00 11.64
N ARG A 120 10.40 -12.04 10.82
CA ARG A 120 9.43 -13.14 10.97
C ARG A 120 9.48 -13.84 12.34
N PRO A 121 10.63 -14.27 12.87
CA PRO A 121 10.69 -14.84 14.22
C PRO A 121 10.33 -13.82 15.29
N LEU A 122 10.75 -12.54 15.18
CA LEU A 122 10.40 -11.51 16.16
C LEU A 122 8.89 -11.30 16.29
N LEU A 123 8.13 -11.37 15.18
CA LEU A 123 6.66 -11.26 15.18
C LEU A 123 5.94 -12.50 15.77
N ARG A 124 6.68 -13.59 16.00
CA ARG A 124 6.19 -14.75 16.74
C ARG A 124 6.67 -14.79 18.20
N GLY A 125 7.34 -13.69 18.66
CA GLY A 125 7.93 -13.64 19.99
C GLY A 125 9.18 -14.50 20.15
N GLU A 126 9.74 -15.01 19.06
CA GLU A 126 10.92 -15.88 19.02
C GLU A 126 12.22 -15.07 18.94
N GLU A 127 13.35 -15.75 19.14
CA GLU A 127 14.68 -15.19 18.91
C GLU A 127 14.97 -15.08 17.40
N ALA A 128 15.56 -13.95 17.00
CA ALA A 128 16.09 -13.71 15.66
C ALA A 128 17.58 -13.41 15.73
N PHE A 129 18.24 -13.44 14.57
CA PHE A 129 19.65 -13.05 14.44
C PHE A 129 19.78 -11.81 13.58
N MET A 130 20.35 -10.76 14.14
CA MET A 130 20.63 -9.50 13.44
C MET A 130 22.08 -9.45 13.00
N SER A 131 22.33 -9.19 11.72
CA SER A 131 23.68 -9.09 11.17
C SER A 131 24.24 -7.67 11.37
N VAL A 132 25.30 -7.53 12.16
CA VAL A 132 25.98 -6.26 12.42
C VAL A 132 27.48 -6.41 12.17
N ASN A 133 28.03 -5.69 11.19
CA ASN A 133 29.45 -5.72 10.84
C ASN A 133 30.01 -7.14 10.60
N GLY A 134 29.18 -8.05 10.04
CA GLY A 134 29.54 -9.43 9.75
C GLY A 134 29.42 -10.39 10.93
N ALA A 135 28.98 -9.94 12.09
CA ALA A 135 28.64 -10.78 13.25
C ALA A 135 27.13 -10.99 13.32
N GLU A 136 26.69 -12.20 13.67
CA GLU A 136 25.31 -12.55 13.96
C GLU A 136 25.04 -12.36 15.46
N ILE A 137 24.14 -11.41 15.80
CA ILE A 137 23.80 -11.08 17.19
C ILE A 137 22.38 -11.59 17.46
N PRO A 138 22.17 -12.47 18.45
CA PRO A 138 20.83 -12.89 18.83
C PRO A 138 20.05 -11.74 19.48
N ILE A 139 18.81 -11.54 19.02
CA ILE A 139 17.89 -10.52 19.53
C ILE A 139 16.51 -11.11 19.79
N ARG A 140 15.86 -10.71 20.86
CA ARG A 140 14.49 -11.08 21.18
C ARG A 140 13.81 -10.05 22.08
N HIS A 141 12.48 -10.11 22.20
CA HIS A 141 11.78 -9.43 23.28
C HIS A 141 12.11 -10.10 24.62
N VAL A 142 12.63 -9.33 25.56
CA VAL A 142 13.10 -9.89 26.85
C VAL A 142 11.99 -10.04 27.89
N MET A 143 10.82 -9.39 27.67
CA MET A 143 9.65 -9.44 28.55
C MET A 143 8.33 -9.61 27.76
N PRO A 144 8.19 -10.65 26.88
CA PRO A 144 7.03 -10.79 26.01
C PRO A 144 5.73 -11.11 26.77
N ASP A 145 5.86 -11.67 27.98
CA ASP A 145 4.80 -12.12 28.86
C ASP A 145 4.30 -11.04 29.84
N LYS A 146 4.77 -9.80 29.74
CA LYS A 146 4.43 -8.72 30.69
C LYS A 146 3.38 -7.73 30.19
N GLY A 147 2.75 -8.00 29.05
CA GLY A 147 1.67 -7.19 28.50
C GLY A 147 2.09 -5.88 27.81
N PHE A 148 3.41 -5.65 27.61
CA PHE A 148 3.89 -4.49 26.84
C PHE A 148 3.63 -4.64 25.35
N VAL A 149 3.58 -5.87 24.86
CA VAL A 149 3.38 -6.27 23.47
C VAL A 149 2.52 -7.53 23.44
N ASN A 150 1.87 -7.79 22.30
CA ASN A 150 1.07 -9.01 22.11
C ASN A 150 1.59 -9.78 20.89
N PHE A 151 2.15 -10.98 21.13
CA PHE A 151 2.55 -11.96 20.12
C PHE A 151 1.72 -13.25 20.17
N GLU A 152 0.78 -13.36 21.13
CA GLU A 152 -0.11 -14.54 21.26
C GLU A 152 -1.11 -14.57 20.09
N ASP A 153 -1.70 -13.43 19.77
CA ASP A 153 -2.51 -13.27 18.57
C ASP A 153 -1.60 -13.05 17.36
N ARG A 154 -1.74 -13.94 16.36
CA ARG A 154 -0.92 -13.90 15.14
C ARG A 154 -1.04 -12.56 14.45
N ILE A 155 0.11 -11.99 14.04
CA ILE A 155 0.23 -10.79 13.20
C ILE A 155 0.61 -11.25 11.78
N PRO A 156 -0.33 -11.31 10.82
CA PRO A 156 -0.02 -11.65 9.43
C PRO A 156 0.92 -10.62 8.80
N VAL A 157 1.88 -11.09 8.00
CA VAL A 157 2.85 -10.26 7.28
C VAL A 157 2.50 -10.19 5.80
N TYR A 158 2.18 -8.99 5.31
CA TYR A 158 1.87 -8.75 3.90
C TYR A 158 3.02 -7.99 3.23
N VAL A 159 3.69 -8.67 2.30
CA VAL A 159 4.91 -8.15 1.65
C VAL A 159 4.54 -7.42 0.37
N SER A 160 4.93 -6.14 0.29
CA SER A 160 4.69 -5.34 -0.92
C SER A 160 5.70 -5.66 -2.02
N GLY A 161 5.19 -5.97 -3.21
CA GLY A 161 6.00 -6.27 -4.37
C GLY A 161 5.29 -6.01 -5.70
N PHE A 162 6.00 -5.32 -6.62
CA PHE A 162 5.48 -5.02 -7.97
C PHE A 162 6.29 -5.71 -9.08
N GLY A 163 7.46 -6.24 -8.77
CA GLY A 163 8.32 -6.93 -9.72
C GLY A 163 8.60 -8.38 -9.32
N PRO A 164 9.15 -9.20 -10.24
CA PRO A 164 9.32 -10.64 -10.03
C PRO A 164 10.12 -11.00 -8.79
N LYS A 165 11.16 -10.22 -8.46
CA LYS A 165 12.02 -10.49 -7.29
C LYS A 165 11.29 -10.19 -5.97
N SER A 166 10.57 -9.07 -5.89
CA SER A 166 9.82 -8.71 -4.68
C SER A 166 8.59 -9.59 -4.48
N LEU A 167 7.89 -9.99 -5.56
CA LEU A 167 6.80 -10.96 -5.50
C LEU A 167 7.30 -12.34 -5.03
N SER A 168 8.46 -12.77 -5.51
CA SER A 168 9.07 -14.01 -5.01
C SER A 168 9.43 -13.95 -3.52
N LEU A 169 9.84 -12.79 -2.98
CA LEU A 169 10.01 -12.61 -1.54
C LEU A 169 8.68 -12.65 -0.79
N ALA A 170 7.63 -12.07 -1.38
CA ALA A 170 6.29 -12.13 -0.80
C ALA A 170 5.81 -13.58 -0.66
N GLY A 171 5.91 -14.39 -1.70
CA GLY A 171 5.55 -15.80 -1.64
C GLY A 171 6.40 -16.65 -0.68
N ARG A 172 7.65 -16.23 -0.43
CA ARG A 172 8.56 -16.97 0.44
C ARG A 172 8.45 -16.59 1.92
N TYR A 173 8.20 -15.33 2.22
CA TYR A 173 8.27 -14.80 3.58
C TYR A 173 6.97 -14.16 4.06
N GLY A 174 5.99 -13.92 3.16
CA GLY A 174 4.71 -13.31 3.49
C GLY A 174 3.63 -14.33 3.86
N ASP A 175 2.64 -13.86 4.59
CA ASP A 175 1.33 -14.49 4.73
C ASP A 175 0.37 -13.93 3.67
N GLY A 176 0.85 -12.95 2.90
CA GLY A 176 0.16 -12.32 1.78
C GLY A 176 1.04 -11.33 1.04
N ALA A 177 0.48 -10.73 -0.01
CA ALA A 177 1.14 -9.76 -0.88
C ALA A 177 0.32 -8.49 -1.07
N VAL A 178 1.01 -7.35 -1.06
CA VAL A 178 0.46 -6.05 -1.47
C VAL A 178 0.92 -5.76 -2.91
N LEU A 179 -0.06 -5.63 -3.80
CA LEU A 179 0.11 -5.57 -5.25
C LEU A 179 -0.27 -4.20 -5.82
N ALA A 180 0.25 -3.87 -7.00
CA ALA A 180 -0.44 -2.94 -7.88
C ALA A 180 -1.72 -3.62 -8.43
N LEU A 181 -2.77 -2.85 -8.70
CA LEU A 181 -4.03 -3.42 -9.20
C LEU A 181 -3.78 -4.17 -10.52
N PRO A 182 -4.11 -5.48 -10.61
CA PRO A 182 -4.01 -6.22 -11.86
C PRO A 182 -5.03 -5.71 -12.87
N GLY A 183 -4.58 -5.43 -14.09
CA GLY A 183 -5.47 -4.99 -15.17
C GLY A 183 -6.43 -6.08 -15.67
N SER A 184 -6.14 -7.36 -15.42
CA SER A 184 -6.93 -8.51 -15.87
C SER A 184 -6.65 -9.77 -15.06
N ALA A 185 -7.54 -10.77 -15.16
CA ALA A 185 -7.33 -12.11 -14.61
C ALA A 185 -6.03 -12.77 -15.11
N ALA A 186 -5.64 -12.56 -16.37
CA ALA A 186 -4.37 -13.06 -16.91
C ALA A 186 -3.15 -12.43 -16.21
N MET A 187 -3.20 -11.15 -15.88
CA MET A 187 -2.15 -10.51 -15.08
C MET A 187 -2.09 -11.10 -13.67
N MET A 188 -3.23 -11.39 -13.06
CA MET A 188 -3.28 -12.02 -11.74
C MET A 188 -2.68 -13.43 -11.78
N THR A 189 -2.93 -14.21 -12.81
CA THR A 189 -2.28 -15.52 -13.04
C THR A 189 -0.76 -15.41 -13.12
N ASN A 190 -0.24 -14.39 -13.82
CA ASN A 190 1.21 -14.16 -13.88
C ASN A 190 1.78 -13.74 -12.50
N ILE A 191 1.05 -12.95 -11.73
CA ILE A 191 1.45 -12.58 -10.36
C ILE A 191 1.55 -13.85 -9.50
N TRP A 192 0.56 -14.73 -9.54
CA TRP A 192 0.60 -16.01 -8.84
C TRP A 192 1.82 -16.86 -9.20
N SER A 193 2.16 -16.96 -10.49
CA SER A 193 3.36 -17.68 -10.92
C SER A 193 4.66 -17.11 -10.34
N MET A 194 4.71 -15.80 -10.09
CA MET A 194 5.87 -15.15 -9.46
C MET A 194 5.90 -15.37 -7.95
N LEU A 195 4.75 -15.35 -7.28
CA LEU A 195 4.61 -15.64 -5.85
C LEU A 195 5.05 -17.07 -5.53
N GLU A 196 4.59 -18.04 -6.31
CA GLU A 196 4.84 -19.46 -6.11
C GLU A 196 6.28 -19.91 -6.46
N LYS A 197 6.98 -19.16 -7.30
CA LYS A 197 8.28 -19.55 -7.85
C LYS A 197 9.32 -19.99 -6.82
N ASN A 198 9.35 -19.41 -5.62
CA ASN A 198 10.27 -19.74 -4.55
C ASN A 198 9.54 -19.85 -3.19
N ALA A 199 8.25 -20.13 -3.25
CA ALA A 199 7.46 -20.37 -2.07
C ALA A 199 7.91 -21.66 -1.35
N PRO A 200 7.75 -21.77 -0.02
CA PRO A 200 8.04 -22.98 0.71
C PRO A 200 7.12 -24.14 0.29
N ALA A 201 7.51 -25.39 0.60
CA ALA A 201 6.77 -26.59 0.16
C ALA A 201 5.34 -26.68 0.74
N ASP A 202 5.10 -26.03 1.86
CA ASP A 202 3.81 -25.90 2.56
C ASP A 202 3.03 -24.65 2.18
N PHE A 203 3.39 -24.00 1.08
CA PHE A 203 2.66 -22.85 0.57
C PHE A 203 1.29 -23.29 -0.01
N HIS A 204 0.22 -22.68 0.48
CA HIS A 204 -1.14 -22.89 -0.01
C HIS A 204 -1.75 -21.57 -0.46
N ARG A 205 -2.23 -21.50 -1.72
CA ARG A 205 -2.89 -20.30 -2.28
C ARG A 205 -4.06 -19.83 -1.44
N ASP A 206 -4.87 -20.78 -0.98
CA ASP A 206 -6.11 -20.48 -0.25
C ASP A 206 -5.87 -19.83 1.12
N GLU A 207 -4.64 -19.94 1.64
CA GLU A 207 -4.19 -19.33 2.89
C GLU A 207 -3.40 -18.04 2.67
N PHE A 208 -3.03 -17.73 1.41
CA PHE A 208 -2.20 -16.58 1.06
C PHE A 208 -3.05 -15.40 0.62
N TYR A 209 -3.03 -14.32 1.40
CA TYR A 209 -3.88 -13.16 1.19
C TYR A 209 -3.29 -12.15 0.21
N THR A 210 -4.01 -11.80 -0.84
CA THR A 210 -3.58 -10.81 -1.83
C THR A 210 -4.44 -9.56 -1.75
N THR A 211 -3.79 -8.40 -1.70
CA THR A 211 -4.47 -7.10 -1.73
C THR A 211 -3.87 -6.19 -2.78
N ALA A 212 -4.68 -5.35 -3.41
CA ALA A 212 -4.23 -4.43 -4.43
C ALA A 212 -4.63 -2.99 -4.10
N LEU A 213 -3.66 -2.07 -4.23
CA LEU A 213 -3.87 -0.63 -4.03
C LEU A 213 -4.35 0.03 -5.32
N THR A 214 -5.42 0.84 -5.21
CA THR A 214 -5.91 1.72 -6.29
C THR A 214 -6.77 2.84 -5.71
N ALA A 215 -7.13 3.84 -6.54
CA ALA A 215 -8.29 4.67 -6.30
C ALA A 215 -9.47 4.09 -7.10
N MET A 216 -10.53 3.67 -6.41
CA MET A 216 -11.75 3.13 -7.01
C MET A 216 -12.84 4.19 -6.97
N ILE A 217 -13.40 4.53 -8.14
CA ILE A 217 -14.38 5.60 -8.32
C ILE A 217 -15.59 5.07 -9.11
N VAL A 218 -16.76 5.20 -8.51
CA VAL A 218 -18.03 4.90 -9.18
C VAL A 218 -18.43 6.11 -10.02
N LYS A 219 -18.41 5.96 -11.35
CA LYS A 219 -18.86 7.02 -12.26
C LYS A 219 -20.35 6.88 -12.58
N GLU A 220 -21.00 8.01 -12.87
CA GLU A 220 -22.36 8.01 -13.35
C GLU A 220 -22.45 7.51 -14.82
N LYS A 221 -23.62 7.02 -15.19
CA LYS A 221 -23.84 6.53 -16.57
C LYS A 221 -23.68 7.69 -17.57
N GLY A 222 -22.78 7.53 -18.53
CA GLY A 222 -22.44 8.56 -19.52
C GLY A 222 -21.42 9.59 -19.06
N GLU A 223 -20.96 9.54 -17.80
CA GLU A 223 -19.91 10.42 -17.32
C GLU A 223 -18.56 10.07 -17.93
N HIS A 224 -17.82 11.10 -18.36
CA HIS A 224 -16.47 10.92 -18.91
C HIS A 224 -15.48 10.59 -17.80
N VAL A 225 -14.53 9.66 -18.07
CA VAL A 225 -13.48 9.26 -17.12
C VAL A 225 -12.60 10.42 -16.67
N ASP A 226 -12.45 11.42 -17.50
CA ASP A 226 -11.67 12.64 -17.24
C ASP A 226 -12.55 13.85 -16.85
N SER A 227 -13.78 13.60 -16.34
CA SER A 227 -14.61 14.66 -15.75
C SER A 227 -13.89 15.31 -14.57
N GLN A 228 -14.24 16.56 -14.28
CA GLN A 228 -13.62 17.30 -13.19
C GLN A 228 -13.79 16.58 -11.85
N ARG A 229 -14.97 16.03 -11.57
CA ARG A 229 -15.26 15.26 -10.36
C ARG A 229 -14.32 14.05 -10.24
N ILE A 230 -14.18 13.24 -11.29
CA ILE A 230 -13.31 12.06 -11.28
C ILE A 230 -11.84 12.46 -11.07
N LYS A 231 -11.38 13.54 -11.72
CA LYS A 231 -10.03 14.08 -11.49
C LYS A 231 -9.82 14.52 -10.03
N GLU A 232 -10.81 15.11 -9.41
CA GLU A 232 -10.77 15.50 -8.00
C GLU A 232 -10.73 14.27 -7.08
N GLU A 233 -11.50 13.21 -7.39
CA GLU A 233 -11.62 12.03 -6.54
C GLU A 233 -10.42 11.08 -6.62
N CYS A 234 -9.76 10.92 -7.77
CA CYS A 234 -8.64 9.98 -7.92
C CYS A 234 -7.37 10.56 -8.59
N GLY A 235 -7.34 11.84 -8.91
CA GLY A 235 -6.19 12.44 -9.58
C GLY A 235 -4.89 12.33 -8.80
N ALA A 236 -4.95 12.36 -7.47
CA ALA A 236 -3.77 12.22 -6.62
C ALA A 236 -3.10 10.84 -6.78
N MET A 237 -3.88 9.74 -6.90
CA MET A 237 -3.37 8.41 -7.21
C MET A 237 -2.79 8.33 -8.62
N ALA A 238 -3.45 8.95 -9.59
CA ALA A 238 -2.95 8.98 -10.96
C ALA A 238 -1.61 9.73 -11.05
N MET A 239 -1.48 10.89 -10.40
CA MET A 239 -0.22 11.63 -10.34
C MET A 239 0.88 10.86 -9.63
N ALA A 240 0.59 10.15 -8.53
CA ALA A 240 1.59 9.32 -7.87
C ALA A 240 2.18 8.25 -8.81
N SER A 241 1.41 7.73 -9.76
CA SER A 241 1.90 6.80 -10.78
C SER A 241 2.82 7.48 -11.81
N LEU A 242 2.54 8.73 -12.19
CA LEU A 242 3.43 9.53 -13.05
C LEU A 242 4.74 9.86 -12.31
N HIS A 243 4.67 10.24 -11.04
CA HIS A 243 5.83 10.46 -10.17
C HIS A 243 6.70 9.21 -10.07
N TYR A 244 6.09 8.04 -9.89
CA TYR A 244 6.79 6.76 -9.86
C TYR A 244 7.46 6.43 -11.20
N ALA A 245 6.78 6.68 -12.33
CA ALA A 245 7.37 6.48 -13.65
C ALA A 245 8.60 7.37 -13.87
N TYR A 246 8.54 8.63 -13.43
CA TYR A 246 9.69 9.55 -13.50
C TYR A 246 10.85 9.06 -12.64
N ASP A 247 10.59 8.61 -11.42
CA ASP A 247 11.62 8.05 -10.53
C ASP A 247 12.27 6.79 -11.13
N GLN A 248 11.49 5.90 -11.76
CA GLN A 248 12.01 4.71 -12.43
C GLN A 248 12.90 5.08 -13.64
N TRP A 249 12.46 6.06 -14.43
CA TRP A 249 13.26 6.58 -15.53
C TRP A 249 14.57 7.24 -15.06
N ARG A 250 14.48 8.14 -14.10
CA ARG A 250 15.64 8.90 -13.61
C ARG A 250 16.68 8.00 -12.93
N ASN A 251 16.25 7.05 -12.14
CA ASN A 251 17.17 6.25 -11.30
C ASN A 251 17.65 4.96 -11.96
N PHE A 252 16.90 4.41 -12.93
CA PHE A 252 17.17 3.10 -13.52
C PHE A 252 17.14 3.11 -15.06
N GLY A 253 16.82 4.22 -15.71
CA GLY A 253 16.69 4.32 -17.17
C GLY A 253 15.49 3.54 -17.75
N HIS A 254 14.49 3.21 -16.93
CA HIS A 254 13.30 2.52 -17.41
C HIS A 254 12.50 3.43 -18.33
N GLN A 255 12.01 2.87 -19.45
CA GLN A 255 11.14 3.63 -20.35
C GLN A 255 9.81 3.95 -19.64
N PRO A 256 9.27 5.17 -19.84
CA PRO A 256 7.97 5.53 -19.27
C PRO A 256 6.86 4.65 -19.85
N PRO A 257 5.82 4.31 -19.08
CA PRO A 257 4.66 3.59 -19.58
C PRO A 257 3.93 4.37 -20.68
N ASN A 258 3.29 3.66 -21.63
CA ASN A 258 2.52 4.27 -22.69
C ASN A 258 1.43 5.24 -22.20
N ALA A 259 0.84 4.95 -21.05
CA ALA A 259 -0.20 5.79 -20.43
C ALA A 259 0.25 7.22 -20.09
N VAL A 260 1.54 7.47 -19.98
CA VAL A 260 2.10 8.80 -19.69
C VAL A 260 2.80 9.43 -20.89
N SER A 261 2.85 8.75 -22.05
CA SER A 261 3.62 9.20 -23.21
C SER A 261 3.23 10.58 -23.73
N SER A 262 1.92 10.89 -23.71
CA SER A 262 1.39 12.18 -24.20
C SER A 262 1.77 13.39 -23.34
N VAL A 263 2.14 13.18 -22.08
CA VAL A 263 2.50 14.25 -21.13
C VAL A 263 3.95 14.18 -20.66
N TRP A 264 4.68 13.17 -21.10
CA TRP A 264 6.01 12.86 -20.57
C TRP A 264 7.04 13.96 -20.77
N GLU A 265 7.11 14.51 -21.99
CA GLU A 265 8.06 15.56 -22.34
C GLU A 265 7.81 16.84 -21.54
N ASP A 266 6.55 17.29 -21.47
CA ASP A 266 6.17 18.50 -20.74
C ASP A 266 6.37 18.32 -19.23
N TYR A 267 6.03 17.14 -18.68
CA TYR A 267 6.24 16.83 -17.28
C TYR A 267 7.74 16.83 -16.91
N THR A 268 8.58 16.18 -17.72
CA THR A 268 10.03 16.15 -17.45
C THR A 268 10.66 17.53 -17.59
N LYS A 269 10.19 18.35 -18.55
CA LYS A 269 10.62 19.74 -18.73
C LYS A 269 10.25 20.59 -17.52
N MET A 270 9.01 20.49 -17.03
CA MET A 270 8.58 21.20 -15.82
C MET A 270 9.46 20.83 -14.62
N LEU A 271 9.74 19.54 -14.41
CA LEU A 271 10.61 19.11 -13.31
C LEU A 271 12.07 19.56 -13.47
N ALA A 272 12.55 19.75 -14.71
CA ALA A 272 13.91 20.22 -14.97
C ALA A 272 14.12 21.68 -14.51
N GLU A 273 13.07 22.46 -14.33
CA GLU A 273 13.14 23.84 -13.80
C GLU A 273 13.51 23.88 -12.31
N PHE A 274 13.35 22.75 -11.60
CA PHE A 274 13.71 22.64 -10.19
C PHE A 274 15.17 22.20 -10.02
N PRO A 275 15.87 22.70 -8.97
CA PRO A 275 17.23 22.28 -8.65
C PRO A 275 17.32 20.75 -8.52
N GLU A 276 18.33 20.16 -9.14
CA GLU A 276 18.47 18.70 -9.20
C GLU A 276 18.56 18.03 -7.83
N ASP A 277 19.27 18.67 -6.90
CA ASP A 277 19.46 18.21 -5.51
C ASP A 277 18.17 18.25 -4.66
N ARG A 278 17.15 19.01 -5.08
CA ARG A 278 15.85 19.16 -4.39
C ARG A 278 14.65 18.62 -5.16
N ARG A 279 14.87 18.14 -6.37
CA ARG A 279 13.81 17.65 -7.27
C ARG A 279 13.02 16.49 -6.66
N HIS A 280 13.65 15.63 -5.87
CA HIS A 280 12.99 14.54 -5.15
C HIS A 280 11.92 15.03 -4.16
N GLN A 281 12.09 16.20 -3.55
CA GLN A 281 11.07 16.79 -2.67
C GLN A 281 9.88 17.33 -3.48
N ARG A 282 10.16 17.94 -4.65
CA ARG A 282 9.12 18.48 -5.51
C ARG A 282 8.20 17.41 -6.09
N ILE A 283 8.75 16.28 -6.51
CA ILE A 283 7.99 15.16 -7.09
C ILE A 283 6.93 14.62 -6.13
N HIS A 284 7.19 14.62 -4.82
CA HIS A 284 6.27 14.06 -3.83
C HIS A 284 5.37 15.11 -3.16
N LEU A 285 5.34 16.34 -3.66
CA LEU A 285 4.42 17.35 -3.13
C LEU A 285 2.97 16.97 -3.45
N GLY A 286 2.11 16.93 -2.43
CA GLY A 286 0.73 16.49 -2.55
C GLY A 286 0.52 14.98 -2.66
N HIS A 287 1.57 14.17 -2.56
CA HIS A 287 1.58 12.72 -2.79
C HIS A 287 0.34 11.98 -2.25
N ASN A 288 -0.42 11.32 -3.13
CA ASN A 288 -1.65 10.56 -2.84
C ASN A 288 -2.76 11.35 -2.10
N CYS A 289 -2.60 12.65 -1.88
CA CYS A 289 -3.57 13.47 -1.17
C CYS A 289 -4.21 14.52 -2.09
N TRP A 290 -3.38 15.25 -2.82
CA TRP A 290 -3.82 16.35 -3.69
C TRP A 290 -3.01 16.40 -4.97
N VAL A 291 -3.66 16.86 -6.04
CA VAL A 291 -2.95 17.26 -7.26
C VAL A 291 -2.64 18.74 -7.14
N ILE A 292 -1.36 19.08 -7.18
CA ILE A 292 -0.94 20.49 -7.14
C ILE A 292 -1.31 21.21 -8.44
N PRO A 293 -1.54 22.54 -8.40
CA PRO A 293 -2.06 23.28 -9.56
C PRO A 293 -1.30 23.06 -10.86
N GLU A 294 0.04 23.03 -10.81
CA GLU A 294 0.91 22.87 -11.95
C GLU A 294 0.82 21.48 -12.60
N GLU A 295 0.37 20.47 -11.86
CA GLU A 295 0.23 19.10 -12.32
C GLU A 295 -1.16 18.74 -12.85
N GLN A 296 -2.16 19.60 -12.65
CA GLN A 296 -3.53 19.35 -13.13
C GLN A 296 -3.60 19.08 -14.65
N GLN A 297 -2.76 19.73 -15.43
CA GLN A 297 -2.67 19.57 -16.88
C GLN A 297 -2.22 18.18 -17.32
N PHE A 298 -1.56 17.40 -16.45
CA PHE A 298 -1.05 16.07 -16.75
C PHE A 298 -2.06 14.95 -16.43
N LEU A 299 -3.21 15.27 -15.84
CA LEU A 299 -4.29 14.32 -15.59
C LEU A 299 -5.05 14.01 -16.89
N THR A 300 -4.48 13.13 -17.70
CA THR A 300 -5.10 12.65 -18.93
C THR A 300 -6.04 11.46 -18.67
N LYS A 301 -6.98 11.23 -19.59
CA LYS A 301 -7.84 10.06 -19.59
C LYS A 301 -7.02 8.75 -19.53
N ASP A 302 -5.95 8.65 -20.31
CA ASP A 302 -5.12 7.45 -20.40
C ASP A 302 -4.42 7.17 -19.07
N LEU A 303 -3.89 8.20 -18.40
CA LEU A 303 -3.28 8.07 -17.08
C LEU A 303 -4.30 7.61 -16.02
N LEU A 304 -5.48 8.24 -15.98
CA LEU A 304 -6.56 7.87 -15.06
C LEU A 304 -6.99 6.42 -15.24
N GLN A 305 -7.26 5.99 -16.48
CA GLN A 305 -7.67 4.61 -16.78
C GLN A 305 -6.59 3.57 -16.52
N ALA A 306 -5.32 3.92 -16.66
CA ALA A 306 -4.21 3.00 -16.41
C ALA A 306 -3.90 2.80 -14.93
N THR A 307 -4.31 3.74 -14.06
CA THR A 307 -3.88 3.78 -12.66
C THR A 307 -5.00 3.64 -11.65
N CYS A 308 -6.24 4.01 -12.04
CA CYS A 308 -7.40 4.01 -11.17
C CYS A 308 -8.47 3.02 -11.68
N LEU A 309 -9.27 2.50 -10.77
CA LEU A 309 -10.41 1.66 -11.08
C LEU A 309 -11.66 2.54 -11.21
N ILE A 310 -12.00 2.93 -12.43
CA ILE A 310 -13.10 3.86 -12.71
C ILE A 310 -14.13 3.14 -13.58
N GLY A 311 -15.40 3.11 -13.15
CA GLY A 311 -16.47 2.48 -13.89
C GLY A 311 -17.85 2.79 -13.30
N THR A 312 -18.93 2.44 -14.02
CA THR A 312 -20.26 2.39 -13.41
C THR A 312 -20.30 1.31 -12.32
N GLN A 313 -21.32 1.30 -11.51
CA GLN A 313 -21.51 0.28 -10.47
C GLN A 313 -21.39 -1.13 -11.07
N GLU A 314 -22.07 -1.40 -12.16
CA GLU A 314 -22.08 -2.71 -12.81
C GLU A 314 -20.70 -3.10 -13.38
N GLU A 315 -20.02 -2.16 -14.04
CA GLU A 315 -18.67 -2.36 -14.59
C GLU A 315 -17.67 -2.68 -13.48
N LEU A 316 -17.76 -1.99 -12.36
CA LEU A 316 -16.87 -2.22 -11.20
C LEU A 316 -17.14 -3.56 -10.54
N ILE A 317 -18.41 -3.92 -10.29
CA ILE A 317 -18.78 -5.20 -9.68
C ILE A 317 -18.30 -6.37 -10.56
N GLU A 318 -18.53 -6.30 -11.87
CA GLU A 318 -18.06 -7.33 -12.81
C GLU A 318 -16.53 -7.47 -12.76
N LYS A 319 -15.82 -6.35 -12.82
CA LYS A 319 -14.35 -6.33 -12.75
C LYS A 319 -13.82 -6.89 -11.44
N LEU A 320 -14.38 -6.48 -10.32
CA LEU A 320 -13.98 -6.93 -8.99
C LEU A 320 -14.21 -8.43 -8.80
N ARG A 321 -15.36 -8.95 -9.24
CA ARG A 321 -15.66 -10.38 -9.22
C ARG A 321 -14.67 -11.19 -10.07
N SER A 322 -14.37 -10.72 -11.29
CA SER A 322 -13.37 -11.38 -12.15
C SER A 322 -11.97 -11.41 -11.53
N LEU A 323 -11.56 -10.34 -10.83
CA LEU A 323 -10.29 -10.31 -10.12
C LEU A 323 -10.31 -11.23 -8.89
N ASN A 324 -11.40 -11.28 -8.14
CA ASN A 324 -11.56 -12.19 -7.01
C ASN A 324 -11.51 -13.66 -7.43
N GLU A 325 -12.23 -14.03 -8.50
CA GLU A 325 -12.18 -15.37 -9.10
C GLU A 325 -10.76 -15.76 -9.57
N SER A 326 -9.95 -14.79 -9.95
CA SER A 326 -8.54 -15.02 -10.30
C SER A 326 -7.57 -15.02 -9.11
N GLY A 327 -8.09 -14.85 -7.87
CA GLY A 327 -7.36 -14.98 -6.63
C GLY A 327 -6.91 -13.64 -6.00
N LEU A 328 -7.58 -12.52 -6.31
CA LEU A 328 -7.43 -11.28 -5.55
C LEU A 328 -8.41 -11.30 -4.37
N ASN A 329 -7.93 -11.16 -3.14
CA ASN A 329 -8.76 -11.21 -1.93
C ASN A 329 -9.27 -9.82 -1.51
N GLN A 330 -8.54 -8.74 -1.82
CA GLN A 330 -8.91 -7.41 -1.39
C GLN A 330 -8.53 -6.33 -2.41
N VAL A 331 -9.35 -5.30 -2.48
CA VAL A 331 -8.97 -4.00 -3.04
C VAL A 331 -8.92 -2.98 -1.90
N MET A 332 -7.77 -2.32 -1.71
CA MET A 332 -7.63 -1.18 -0.81
C MET A 332 -7.78 0.13 -1.60
N ASN A 333 -8.77 0.93 -1.22
CA ASN A 333 -9.08 2.18 -1.89
C ASN A 333 -8.32 3.35 -1.28
N LEU A 334 -7.73 4.18 -2.14
CA LEU A 334 -7.03 5.42 -1.76
C LEU A 334 -7.50 6.57 -2.66
N PRO A 335 -8.64 7.20 -2.38
CA PRO A 335 -9.09 8.39 -3.09
C PRO A 335 -8.26 9.62 -2.72
N SER A 336 -8.37 10.71 -3.48
CA SER A 336 -7.83 12.00 -3.08
C SER A 336 -8.40 12.45 -1.73
N PHE A 337 -7.62 13.23 -0.98
CA PHE A 337 -7.91 13.51 0.43
C PHE A 337 -9.21 14.31 0.65
N SER A 338 -9.46 15.34 -0.17
CA SER A 338 -10.63 16.22 0.03
C SER A 338 -11.98 15.50 -0.14
N PRO A 339 -12.24 14.72 -1.22
CA PRO A 339 -13.52 14.05 -1.44
C PRO A 339 -13.62 12.66 -0.78
N ARG A 340 -12.65 12.25 0.04
CA ARG A 340 -12.53 10.85 0.52
C ARG A 340 -13.77 10.32 1.25
N PHE A 341 -14.49 11.16 2.00
CA PHE A 341 -15.71 10.73 2.71
C PHE A 341 -16.85 10.43 1.74
N ASP A 342 -17.07 11.27 0.72
CA ASP A 342 -18.10 11.04 -0.30
C ASP A 342 -17.80 9.78 -1.11
N VAL A 343 -16.54 9.54 -1.45
CA VAL A 343 -16.08 8.30 -2.11
C VAL A 343 -16.28 7.09 -1.20
N LEU A 344 -15.97 7.21 0.09
CA LEU A 344 -16.16 6.15 1.09
C LEU A 344 -17.63 5.72 1.16
N GLU A 345 -18.55 6.68 1.34
CA GLU A 345 -20.00 6.43 1.40
C GLU A 345 -20.51 5.79 0.10
N THR A 346 -20.08 6.31 -1.05
CA THR A 346 -20.50 5.80 -2.36
C THR A 346 -20.09 4.33 -2.58
N ILE A 347 -18.87 3.97 -2.20
CA ILE A 347 -18.38 2.59 -2.33
C ILE A 347 -19.10 1.67 -1.35
N ALA A 348 -19.35 2.13 -0.13
CA ALA A 348 -20.08 1.35 0.86
C ALA A 348 -21.51 1.03 0.40
N GLU A 349 -22.20 2.00 -0.22
CA GLU A 349 -23.54 1.82 -0.74
C GLU A 349 -23.57 0.99 -2.02
N LYS A 350 -22.71 1.32 -3.00
CA LYS A 350 -22.82 0.82 -4.37
C LYS A 350 -21.95 -0.40 -4.67
N ILE A 351 -20.95 -0.71 -3.86
CA ILE A 351 -19.97 -1.79 -4.18
C ILE A 351 -19.93 -2.87 -3.10
N ILE A 352 -19.69 -2.55 -1.85
CA ILE A 352 -19.49 -3.54 -0.77
C ILE A 352 -20.58 -4.61 -0.70
N PRO A 353 -21.88 -4.30 -0.82
CA PRO A 353 -22.94 -5.32 -0.71
C PRO A 353 -22.98 -6.31 -1.89
N PHE A 354 -22.23 -6.06 -2.96
CA PHE A 354 -22.34 -6.80 -4.22
C PHE A 354 -21.08 -7.59 -4.61
N VAL A 355 -20.02 -7.58 -3.82
CA VAL A 355 -18.73 -8.22 -4.18
C VAL A 355 -18.26 -9.27 -3.17
#